data_0c2a0f8d530fca0a28cbde126d7e1299
#
_entry.id   0c2a0f8d530fca0a28cbde126d7e1299
#
_cell.length_a   1.000
_cell.length_b   1.000
_cell.length_c   1.000
_cell.angle_alpha   90.00
_cell.angle_beta   90.00
_cell.angle_gamma   90.00
#
_symmetry.space_group_name_H-M   'P 1'
#
loop_
_entity.id
_entity.type
_entity.pdbx_description
1 polymer ?
#
loop_
_entity_poly.entity_id
_entity_poly.type
_entity_poly.pdbx_seq_one_letter_code
_entity_poly.pdbx_strand_id
1 'polypeptide(L)'
;MVLIGTAGHVDHGKSTLVEALTGINPMHLPEERRRELTIELGFAYLEHPEGYTIGIVDVPGHEKLVKTMISGASGFQIALWVVDAREGLMPQSLEHLDVLRLLRVPKIIPVVTKAGLATDQEIRETVDSVQQLAGGPVQIVDSINKSGIASLKEALFEACRAFISDRSRNAAPPYMSIDRCFVLKGVGTVVTGTLVRGELKEADSVALSSGPSGPSGPSGPSGMVQYRIRSLHNHNALVSRVAAGHRVGVRLHGLKAEDAPRGAVLVAPGYPWRSRALNVQLELLPEAAFRWKPGLRALFLAASFEMECRLWGLVESEGTKWIQIQLPREACFYSGQPFILRSTNPMITIGGGTIVDIAPDRPRRVTDAEQHRERYFEISRPTVFEAAALARKWMFTPEQLPSSLKTKAGLVWHEKFDAVASAAIAEWMARSKNEPAEWPFPAVASALKIKPKMVYHYLESLLGEQFKGVLTLTSSTLRYDPRRGDLSEPERRAAENLLGKLKAAQLQPLRLAEYFAESNVDKKTFDIAASRLIKNGQVIRVDNEFVLEQPAWEELERRVRGSGMAGFTASEFGKAFGLSRKYSVPYLECLNRTGVLRRQGDRHMVVKKPSSR
;
A
#
# COMPACT_ATOMS: atom_id res chain seq x y z
N MET A 1 -1.77 1.68 -17.41
CA MET A 1 -1.06 2.02 -18.66
C MET A 1 0.36 1.50 -18.57
N VAL A 2 0.95 1.09 -19.70
CA VAL A 2 2.35 0.67 -19.79
C VAL A 2 3.13 1.78 -20.46
N LEU A 3 4.33 2.09 -19.94
CA LEU A 3 5.24 3.08 -20.50
C LEU A 3 6.44 2.35 -21.14
N ILE A 4 6.64 2.57 -22.43
CA ILE A 4 7.74 2.02 -23.21
C ILE A 4 8.74 3.14 -23.49
N GLY A 5 10.04 2.86 -23.44
CA GLY A 5 11.06 3.81 -23.83
C GLY A 5 11.98 3.27 -24.93
N THR A 6 12.56 4.15 -25.72
CA THR A 6 13.67 3.80 -26.61
C THR A 6 15.00 3.96 -25.89
N ALA A 7 16.04 3.26 -26.31
CA ALA A 7 17.42 3.41 -25.87
C ALA A 7 18.37 2.95 -26.97
N GLY A 8 19.57 3.50 -27.05
CA GLY A 8 20.55 3.17 -28.08
C GLY A 8 21.34 4.39 -28.56
N HIS A 9 22.31 4.16 -29.41
CA HIS A 9 23.21 5.19 -29.93
C HIS A 9 22.47 6.29 -30.75
N VAL A 10 23.09 7.44 -30.92
CA VAL A 10 22.61 8.47 -31.84
C VAL A 10 22.53 7.85 -33.26
N ASP A 11 21.59 8.29 -34.06
CA ASP A 11 21.35 7.84 -35.46
C ASP A 11 21.02 6.35 -35.67
N HIS A 12 20.88 5.54 -34.61
CA HIS A 12 20.40 4.16 -34.71
C HIS A 12 18.90 4.03 -35.05
N GLY A 13 18.21 5.12 -35.38
CA GLY A 13 16.83 5.10 -35.86
C GLY A 13 15.75 5.00 -34.78
N LYS A 14 16.02 5.43 -33.55
CA LYS A 14 15.03 5.39 -32.43
C LYS A 14 13.75 6.15 -32.74
N SER A 15 13.86 7.43 -33.12
CA SER A 15 12.71 8.30 -33.43
C SER A 15 11.94 7.83 -34.66
N THR A 16 12.67 7.35 -35.69
CA THR A 16 12.07 6.76 -36.89
C THR A 16 11.31 5.46 -36.58
N LEU A 17 11.84 4.66 -35.65
CA LEU A 17 11.16 3.45 -35.16
C LEU A 17 9.86 3.80 -34.43
N VAL A 18 9.88 4.83 -33.54
CA VAL A 18 8.67 5.29 -32.84
C VAL A 18 7.63 5.78 -33.86
N GLU A 19 8.02 6.56 -34.85
CA GLU A 19 7.13 7.03 -35.91
C GLU A 19 6.55 5.86 -36.74
N ALA A 20 7.37 4.86 -37.11
CA ALA A 20 6.90 3.67 -37.82
C ALA A 20 5.90 2.83 -37.01
N LEU A 21 6.09 2.75 -35.68
CA LEU A 21 5.20 2.02 -34.75
C LEU A 21 3.87 2.75 -34.52
N THR A 22 3.89 4.08 -34.40
CA THR A 22 2.74 4.86 -33.89
C THR A 22 2.09 5.75 -34.94
N GLY A 23 2.81 6.10 -36.01
CA GLY A 23 2.40 7.15 -36.92
C GLY A 23 2.61 8.58 -36.39
N ILE A 24 3.22 8.73 -35.21
CA ILE A 24 3.47 10.02 -34.56
C ILE A 24 4.96 10.29 -34.57
N ASN A 25 5.36 11.43 -35.16
CA ASN A 25 6.76 11.88 -35.09
C ASN A 25 7.05 12.43 -33.67
N PRO A 26 7.96 11.81 -32.87
CA PRO A 26 8.26 12.22 -31.52
C PRO A 26 9.08 13.51 -31.42
N MET A 27 9.74 13.95 -32.51
CA MET A 27 10.54 15.17 -32.58
C MET A 27 9.62 16.38 -32.70
N HIS A 28 9.58 17.22 -31.69
CA HIS A 28 8.67 18.39 -31.64
C HIS A 28 9.38 19.73 -31.74
N LEU A 29 10.70 19.79 -31.47
CA LEU A 29 11.48 21.03 -31.60
C LEU A 29 11.90 21.24 -33.06
N PRO A 30 11.81 22.49 -33.60
CA PRO A 30 12.30 22.77 -34.95
C PRO A 30 13.78 22.44 -35.11
N GLU A 31 14.58 22.57 -34.05
CA GLU A 31 16.01 22.26 -34.07
C GLU A 31 16.28 20.76 -34.17
N GLU A 32 15.46 19.92 -33.48
CA GLU A 32 15.55 18.45 -33.59
C GLU A 32 15.30 17.98 -35.02
N ARG A 33 14.26 18.52 -35.67
CA ARG A 33 13.92 18.19 -37.04
C ARG A 33 14.99 18.64 -38.03
N ARG A 34 15.62 19.80 -37.76
CA ARG A 34 16.69 20.32 -38.63
C ARG A 34 17.99 19.55 -38.52
N ARG A 35 18.29 19.06 -37.29
CA ARG A 35 19.53 18.31 -37.00
C ARG A 35 19.34 16.80 -37.04
N GLU A 36 18.10 16.34 -37.21
CA GLU A 36 17.72 14.93 -37.14
C GLU A 36 18.14 14.25 -35.83
N LEU A 37 18.23 15.04 -34.75
CA LEU A 37 18.74 14.64 -33.44
C LEU A 37 17.73 14.93 -32.34
N THR A 38 17.32 13.93 -31.59
CA THR A 38 16.49 14.10 -30.38
C THR A 38 17.29 14.80 -29.27
N ILE A 39 16.83 15.95 -28.82
CA ILE A 39 17.46 16.77 -27.75
C ILE A 39 16.69 16.63 -26.44
N GLU A 40 15.37 16.68 -26.51
CA GLU A 40 14.48 16.49 -25.38
C GLU A 40 13.75 15.15 -25.48
N LEU A 41 13.01 14.77 -24.41
CA LEU A 41 12.16 13.58 -24.47
C LEU A 41 11.05 13.78 -25.49
N GLY A 42 10.98 12.91 -26.48
CA GLY A 42 9.88 12.80 -27.43
C GLY A 42 8.76 11.92 -26.88
N PHE A 43 7.53 12.14 -27.31
CA PHE A 43 6.37 11.40 -26.80
C PHE A 43 5.46 10.97 -27.93
N ALA A 44 5.09 9.68 -27.91
CA ALA A 44 4.10 9.09 -28.78
C ALA A 44 3.21 8.13 -27.98
N TYR A 45 2.16 7.64 -28.58
CA TYR A 45 1.28 6.65 -27.97
C TYR A 45 0.81 5.64 -29.01
N LEU A 46 0.48 4.45 -28.52
CA LEU A 46 -0.01 3.34 -29.32
C LEU A 46 -1.24 2.75 -28.63
N GLU A 47 -2.32 2.54 -29.38
CA GLU A 47 -3.51 1.88 -28.86
C GLU A 47 -3.33 0.36 -28.93
N HIS A 48 -3.54 -0.30 -27.80
CA HIS A 48 -3.54 -1.75 -27.72
C HIS A 48 -4.89 -2.30 -28.21
N PRO A 49 -4.94 -3.46 -28.91
CA PRO A 49 -6.20 -4.07 -29.36
C PRO A 49 -7.24 -4.31 -28.25
N GLU A 50 -6.79 -4.49 -27.01
CA GLU A 50 -7.65 -4.65 -25.82
C GLU A 50 -8.18 -3.31 -25.26
N GLY A 51 -8.01 -2.18 -25.97
CA GLY A 51 -8.62 -0.89 -25.65
C GLY A 51 -7.92 -0.05 -24.60
N TYR A 52 -6.63 -0.26 -24.34
CA TYR A 52 -5.83 0.61 -23.47
C TYR A 52 -4.67 1.26 -24.21
N THR A 53 -4.28 2.45 -23.77
CA THR A 53 -3.20 3.21 -24.40
C THR A 53 -1.84 2.82 -23.81
N ILE A 54 -0.83 2.66 -24.68
CA ILE A 54 0.57 2.46 -24.35
C ILE A 54 1.30 3.77 -24.64
N GLY A 55 1.99 4.32 -23.63
CA GLY A 55 2.84 5.50 -23.82
C GLY A 55 4.22 5.10 -24.33
N ILE A 56 4.74 5.86 -25.29
CA ILE A 56 6.10 5.69 -25.80
C ILE A 56 6.91 6.96 -25.56
N VAL A 57 8.09 6.81 -24.98
CA VAL A 57 9.04 7.89 -24.74
C VAL A 57 10.26 7.67 -25.60
N ASP A 58 10.51 8.59 -26.50
CA ASP A 58 11.73 8.61 -27.28
C ASP A 58 12.82 9.39 -26.56
N VAL A 59 13.96 8.74 -26.28
CA VAL A 59 15.05 9.36 -25.54
C VAL A 59 16.21 9.74 -26.46
N PRO A 60 16.94 10.83 -26.14
CA PRO A 60 18.12 11.23 -26.89
C PRO A 60 19.22 10.16 -26.78
N GLY A 61 19.94 9.95 -27.89
CA GLY A 61 21.06 8.97 -27.96
C GLY A 61 22.44 9.56 -27.70
N HIS A 62 22.59 10.88 -27.66
CA HIS A 62 23.88 11.53 -27.53
C HIS A 62 24.44 11.51 -26.12
N GLU A 63 25.75 11.25 -25.95
CA GLU A 63 26.43 11.15 -24.64
C GLU A 63 26.18 12.33 -23.68
N LYS A 64 26.11 13.55 -24.22
CA LYS A 64 25.81 14.76 -23.43
C LYS A 64 24.39 14.79 -22.86
N LEU A 65 23.49 13.96 -23.41
CA LEU A 65 22.07 13.93 -23.06
C LEU A 65 21.68 12.69 -22.23
N VAL A 66 22.65 11.90 -21.75
CA VAL A 66 22.42 10.70 -20.91
C VAL A 66 21.57 11.03 -19.68
N LYS A 67 21.73 12.24 -19.09
CA LYS A 67 20.86 12.69 -17.97
C LYS A 67 19.38 12.80 -18.38
N THR A 68 19.11 13.24 -19.60
CA THR A 68 17.75 13.30 -20.16
C THR A 68 17.20 11.90 -20.39
N MET A 69 18.03 10.99 -20.89
CA MET A 69 17.70 9.57 -21.04
C MET A 69 17.34 8.94 -19.69
N ILE A 70 18.17 9.11 -18.64
CA ILE A 70 17.91 8.59 -17.29
C ILE A 70 16.58 9.12 -16.73
N SER A 71 16.29 10.42 -16.95
CA SER A 71 15.03 11.03 -16.54
C SER A 71 13.81 10.35 -17.18
N GLY A 72 13.87 10.04 -18.48
CA GLY A 72 12.82 9.31 -19.19
C GLY A 72 12.71 7.86 -18.74
N ALA A 73 13.85 7.17 -18.67
CA ALA A 73 13.92 5.73 -18.43
C ALA A 73 13.45 5.29 -17.04
N SER A 74 13.47 6.18 -16.05
CA SER A 74 13.07 5.87 -14.67
C SER A 74 11.61 5.44 -14.50
N GLY A 75 10.77 5.60 -15.53
CA GLY A 75 9.37 5.19 -15.52
C GLY A 75 9.06 4.00 -16.44
N PHE A 76 10.03 3.48 -17.18
CA PHE A 76 9.79 2.44 -18.19
C PHE A 76 9.47 1.08 -17.55
N GLN A 77 8.45 0.42 -18.07
CA GLN A 77 8.22 -1.01 -17.87
C GLN A 77 8.88 -1.84 -18.95
N ILE A 78 8.96 -1.29 -20.17
CA ILE A 78 9.59 -1.94 -21.32
C ILE A 78 10.55 -0.94 -21.95
N ALA A 79 11.71 -1.38 -22.35
CA ALA A 79 12.64 -0.60 -23.16
C ALA A 79 12.91 -1.28 -24.51
N LEU A 80 12.85 -0.52 -25.59
CA LEU A 80 13.35 -0.91 -26.91
C LEU A 80 14.82 -0.52 -26.97
N TRP A 81 15.71 -1.49 -26.94
CA TRP A 81 17.13 -1.26 -27.08
C TRP A 81 17.52 -1.38 -28.55
N VAL A 82 17.76 -0.23 -29.18
CA VAL A 82 17.86 -0.05 -30.63
C VAL A 82 19.32 -0.02 -31.08
N VAL A 83 19.66 -0.88 -32.02
CA VAL A 83 21.00 -1.01 -32.63
C VAL A 83 20.87 -1.00 -34.16
N ASP A 84 21.70 -0.23 -34.84
CA ASP A 84 21.78 -0.22 -36.32
C ASP A 84 22.44 -1.51 -36.81
N ALA A 85 21.87 -2.15 -37.82
CA ALA A 85 22.36 -3.41 -38.38
C ALA A 85 23.78 -3.31 -38.99
N ARG A 86 24.15 -2.13 -39.53
CA ARG A 86 25.45 -1.91 -40.15
C ARG A 86 26.54 -1.44 -39.19
N GLU A 87 26.15 -0.55 -38.24
CA GLU A 87 27.11 0.01 -37.30
C GLU A 87 27.37 -0.93 -36.11
N GLY A 88 26.41 -1.83 -35.82
CA GLY A 88 26.53 -2.76 -34.72
C GLY A 88 26.50 -2.07 -33.35
N LEU A 89 27.16 -2.68 -32.37
CA LEU A 89 27.25 -2.19 -31.01
C LEU A 89 28.20 -0.99 -30.91
N MET A 90 27.66 0.16 -30.57
CA MET A 90 28.38 1.40 -30.33
C MET A 90 28.51 1.71 -28.84
N PRO A 91 29.49 2.52 -28.40
CA PRO A 91 29.71 2.80 -26.98
C PRO A 91 28.45 3.28 -26.23
N GLN A 92 27.65 4.14 -26.86
CA GLN A 92 26.40 4.65 -26.24
C GLN A 92 25.32 3.57 -26.24
N SER A 93 25.31 2.60 -27.14
CA SER A 93 24.40 1.45 -27.09
C SER A 93 24.66 0.63 -25.84
N LEU A 94 25.93 0.42 -25.48
CA LEU A 94 26.33 -0.28 -24.25
C LEU A 94 26.01 0.53 -22.98
N GLU A 95 26.38 1.83 -22.94
CA GLU A 95 26.04 2.70 -21.80
C GLU A 95 24.53 2.74 -21.54
N HIS A 96 23.72 2.81 -22.62
CA HIS A 96 22.27 2.82 -22.46
C HIS A 96 21.74 1.48 -21.93
N LEU A 97 22.29 0.36 -22.36
CA LEU A 97 21.93 -0.97 -21.84
C LEU A 97 22.25 -1.07 -20.35
N ASP A 98 23.43 -0.62 -19.93
CA ASP A 98 23.84 -0.61 -18.53
C ASP A 98 22.93 0.29 -17.68
N VAL A 99 22.60 1.47 -18.16
CA VAL A 99 21.65 2.38 -17.50
C VAL A 99 20.27 1.72 -17.35
N LEU A 100 19.75 1.05 -18.38
CA LEU A 100 18.47 0.33 -18.29
C LEU A 100 18.49 -0.78 -17.25
N ARG A 101 19.60 -1.52 -17.15
CA ARG A 101 19.79 -2.58 -16.13
C ARG A 101 19.87 -2.01 -14.72
N LEU A 102 20.69 -0.97 -14.52
CA LEU A 102 20.83 -0.29 -13.23
C LEU A 102 19.53 0.36 -12.77
N LEU A 103 18.73 0.90 -13.69
CA LEU A 103 17.38 1.40 -13.42
C LEU A 103 16.34 0.29 -13.22
N ARG A 104 16.77 -0.99 -13.38
CA ARG A 104 15.93 -2.18 -13.22
C ARG A 104 14.67 -2.14 -14.09
N VAL A 105 14.84 -1.73 -15.36
CA VAL A 105 13.75 -1.79 -16.33
C VAL A 105 13.32 -3.24 -16.51
N PRO A 106 12.06 -3.60 -16.23
CA PRO A 106 11.66 -5.01 -16.09
C PRO A 106 11.80 -5.83 -17.38
N LYS A 107 11.61 -5.20 -18.53
CA LYS A 107 11.70 -5.86 -19.84
C LYS A 107 12.50 -5.02 -20.82
N ILE A 108 13.54 -5.59 -21.37
CA ILE A 108 14.31 -5.01 -22.49
C ILE A 108 14.04 -5.86 -23.73
N ILE A 109 13.63 -5.22 -24.82
CA ILE A 109 13.42 -5.84 -26.12
C ILE A 109 14.50 -5.30 -27.05
N PRO A 110 15.46 -6.12 -27.46
CA PRO A 110 16.48 -5.71 -28.42
C PRO A 110 15.89 -5.60 -29.81
N VAL A 111 16.22 -4.50 -30.50
CA VAL A 111 15.74 -4.21 -31.85
C VAL A 111 16.91 -3.84 -32.74
N VAL A 112 17.14 -4.60 -33.80
CA VAL A 112 18.10 -4.30 -34.87
C VAL A 112 17.37 -3.57 -35.98
N THR A 113 17.77 -2.33 -36.24
CA THR A 113 17.12 -1.42 -37.19
C THR A 113 17.89 -1.31 -38.50
N LYS A 114 17.29 -0.62 -39.48
CA LYS A 114 17.87 -0.35 -40.81
C LYS A 114 18.29 -1.62 -41.57
N ALA A 115 17.59 -2.73 -41.33
CA ALA A 115 17.90 -4.02 -41.96
C ALA A 115 17.88 -3.98 -43.49
N GLY A 116 17.04 -3.11 -44.11
CA GLY A 116 17.01 -2.94 -45.57
C GLY A 116 18.23 -2.22 -46.16
N LEU A 117 19.11 -1.67 -45.32
CA LEU A 117 20.36 -1.02 -45.74
C LEU A 117 21.61 -1.86 -45.44
N ALA A 118 21.45 -3.01 -44.78
CA ALA A 118 22.53 -3.89 -44.37
C ALA A 118 22.56 -5.18 -45.21
N THR A 119 23.70 -5.80 -45.29
CA THR A 119 23.85 -7.14 -45.86
C THR A 119 23.39 -8.20 -44.88
N ASP A 120 23.03 -9.39 -45.35
CA ASP A 120 22.66 -10.52 -44.51
C ASP A 120 23.73 -10.91 -43.47
N GLN A 121 25.01 -10.68 -43.81
CA GLN A 121 26.12 -10.95 -42.91
C GLN A 121 26.17 -9.92 -41.79
N GLU A 122 26.07 -8.63 -42.05
CA GLU A 122 26.03 -7.55 -41.06
C GLU A 122 24.85 -7.73 -40.12
N ILE A 123 23.67 -8.10 -40.65
CA ILE A 123 22.48 -8.38 -39.81
C ILE A 123 22.77 -9.54 -38.86
N ARG A 124 23.31 -10.66 -39.33
CA ARG A 124 23.63 -11.82 -38.48
C ARG A 124 24.63 -11.48 -37.42
N GLU A 125 25.75 -10.84 -37.73
CA GLU A 125 26.79 -10.46 -36.78
C GLU A 125 26.26 -9.51 -35.69
N THR A 126 25.44 -8.54 -36.09
CA THR A 126 24.82 -7.60 -35.14
C THR A 126 23.78 -8.29 -34.28
N VAL A 127 22.92 -9.17 -34.83
CA VAL A 127 21.94 -9.94 -34.08
C VAL A 127 22.62 -10.84 -33.06
N ASP A 128 23.66 -11.57 -33.41
CA ASP A 128 24.40 -12.45 -32.50
C ASP A 128 25.02 -11.67 -31.34
N SER A 129 25.66 -10.53 -31.64
CA SER A 129 26.25 -9.66 -30.62
C SER A 129 25.20 -9.07 -29.68
N VAL A 130 24.08 -8.61 -30.20
CA VAL A 130 22.96 -8.04 -29.46
C VAL A 130 22.28 -9.12 -28.61
N GLN A 131 22.06 -10.31 -29.16
CA GLN A 131 21.44 -11.43 -28.45
C GLN A 131 22.29 -11.93 -27.27
N GLN A 132 23.60 -11.99 -27.47
CA GLN A 132 24.54 -12.37 -26.41
C GLN A 132 24.48 -11.44 -25.22
N LEU A 133 24.30 -10.13 -25.45
CA LEU A 133 24.21 -9.13 -24.38
C LEU A 133 22.81 -9.04 -23.78
N ALA A 134 21.76 -9.03 -24.59
CA ALA A 134 20.39 -8.80 -24.09
C ALA A 134 19.72 -10.05 -23.53
N GLY A 135 20.15 -11.25 -23.93
CA GLY A 135 19.64 -12.53 -23.41
C GLY A 135 18.22 -12.88 -23.83
N GLY A 136 17.74 -12.37 -24.98
CA GLY A 136 16.39 -12.61 -25.48
C GLY A 136 16.26 -12.55 -26.99
N PRO A 137 15.07 -12.83 -27.57
CA PRO A 137 14.87 -12.76 -29.01
C PRO A 137 15.04 -11.33 -29.51
N VAL A 138 15.82 -11.18 -30.61
CA VAL A 138 16.09 -9.90 -31.27
C VAL A 138 15.02 -9.65 -32.32
N GLN A 139 14.44 -8.46 -32.34
CA GLN A 139 13.52 -8.02 -33.37
C GLN A 139 14.31 -7.33 -34.49
N ILE A 140 14.13 -7.76 -35.73
CA ILE A 140 14.80 -7.18 -36.90
C ILE A 140 13.77 -6.34 -37.66
N VAL A 141 14.06 -5.06 -37.87
CA VAL A 141 13.13 -4.13 -38.49
C VAL A 141 13.79 -3.21 -39.52
N ASP A 142 13.02 -2.82 -40.52
CA ASP A 142 13.27 -1.65 -41.34
C ASP A 142 12.12 -0.67 -41.21
N SER A 143 12.39 0.44 -40.54
CA SER A 143 11.36 1.43 -40.23
C SER A 143 10.85 2.19 -41.45
N ILE A 144 11.66 2.32 -42.51
CA ILE A 144 11.31 3.00 -43.77
C ILE A 144 10.36 2.11 -44.57
N ASN A 145 10.78 0.88 -44.83
CA ASN A 145 10.01 -0.10 -45.60
C ASN A 145 8.92 -0.80 -44.77
N LYS A 146 8.86 -0.51 -43.48
CA LYS A 146 7.93 -1.11 -42.50
C LYS A 146 8.07 -2.63 -42.33
N SER A 147 9.19 -3.21 -42.80
CA SER A 147 9.48 -4.63 -42.59
C SER A 147 9.73 -4.91 -41.09
N GLY A 148 9.18 -5.99 -40.56
CA GLY A 148 9.32 -6.38 -39.14
C GLY A 148 8.52 -5.54 -38.14
N ILE A 149 7.92 -4.40 -38.54
CA ILE A 149 7.18 -3.51 -37.63
C ILE A 149 5.92 -4.19 -37.03
N ALA A 150 5.21 -4.99 -37.83
CA ALA A 150 4.03 -5.73 -37.36
C ALA A 150 4.43 -6.76 -36.28
N SER A 151 5.49 -7.53 -36.53
CA SER A 151 6.02 -8.51 -35.56
C SER A 151 6.47 -7.83 -34.26
N LEU A 152 7.17 -6.68 -34.36
CA LEU A 152 7.56 -5.90 -33.18
C LEU A 152 6.35 -5.38 -32.41
N LYS A 153 5.26 -4.94 -33.08
CA LYS A 153 4.03 -4.53 -32.42
C LYS A 153 3.41 -5.69 -31.63
N GLU A 154 3.33 -6.87 -32.21
CA GLU A 154 2.81 -8.06 -31.53
C GLU A 154 3.65 -8.42 -30.30
N ALA A 155 4.98 -8.42 -30.43
CA ALA A 155 5.88 -8.65 -29.31
C ALA A 155 5.73 -7.59 -28.18
N LEU A 156 5.49 -6.33 -28.54
CA LEU A 156 5.19 -5.26 -27.59
C LEU A 156 3.86 -5.47 -26.90
N PHE A 157 2.81 -5.80 -27.63
CA PHE A 157 1.48 -6.04 -27.06
C PHE A 157 1.50 -7.21 -26.09
N GLU A 158 2.16 -8.31 -26.43
CA GLU A 158 2.33 -9.45 -25.54
C GLU A 158 3.12 -9.07 -24.28
N ALA A 159 4.23 -8.33 -24.43
CA ALA A 159 5.02 -7.88 -23.29
C ALA A 159 4.22 -6.93 -22.36
N CYS A 160 3.34 -6.09 -22.91
CA CYS A 160 2.51 -5.16 -22.14
C CYS A 160 1.52 -5.87 -21.20
N ARG A 161 1.01 -7.03 -21.59
CA ARG A 161 0.02 -7.79 -20.77
C ARG A 161 0.52 -8.10 -19.38
N ALA A 162 1.81 -8.38 -19.21
CA ALA A 162 2.41 -8.66 -17.93
C ALA A 162 2.33 -7.48 -16.93
N PHE A 163 2.19 -6.25 -17.41
CA PHE A 163 2.25 -5.04 -16.59
C PHE A 163 0.89 -4.38 -16.32
N ILE A 164 -0.19 -4.83 -16.95
CA ILE A 164 -1.54 -4.24 -16.82
C ILE A 164 -2.15 -4.50 -15.44
N SER A 165 -1.88 -5.68 -14.86
CA SER A 165 -2.48 -6.14 -13.61
C SER A 165 -1.82 -5.58 -12.34
N ASP A 166 -0.65 -4.93 -12.46
CA ASP A 166 0.08 -4.39 -11.30
C ASP A 166 -0.59 -3.11 -10.77
N ARG A 167 -1.57 -3.29 -9.88
CA ARG A 167 -2.23 -2.19 -9.16
C ARG A 167 -1.50 -1.76 -7.89
N SER A 168 -0.43 -2.42 -7.50
CA SER A 168 0.29 -2.14 -6.25
C SER A 168 0.86 -0.72 -6.20
N ARG A 169 1.26 -0.18 -7.35
CA ARG A 169 1.78 1.18 -7.47
C ARG A 169 0.72 2.25 -7.21
N ASN A 170 -0.56 1.97 -7.45
CA ASN A 170 -1.65 2.93 -7.30
C ASN A 170 -2.05 3.15 -5.84
N ALA A 171 -1.87 2.16 -4.97
CA ALA A 171 -2.18 2.24 -3.54
C ALA A 171 -1.17 3.10 -2.74
N ALA A 172 0.00 3.39 -3.32
CA ALA A 172 1.02 4.20 -2.68
C ALA A 172 0.66 5.71 -2.73
N PRO A 173 1.19 6.54 -1.82
CA PRO A 173 1.11 7.98 -1.95
C PRO A 173 1.66 8.49 -3.29
N PRO A 174 1.03 9.51 -3.92
CA PRO A 174 1.46 10.00 -5.21
C PRO A 174 2.90 10.52 -5.17
N TYR A 175 3.67 10.14 -6.19
CA TYR A 175 5.02 10.59 -6.45
C TYR A 175 5.20 10.81 -7.94
N MET A 176 5.31 12.07 -8.35
CA MET A 176 5.51 12.48 -9.73
C MET A 176 6.82 13.26 -9.85
N SER A 177 7.73 12.77 -10.68
CA SER A 177 8.96 13.48 -11.01
C SER A 177 8.70 14.48 -12.12
N ILE A 178 9.01 15.77 -11.88
CA ILE A 178 8.77 16.86 -12.84
C ILE A 178 9.98 16.96 -13.77
N ASP A 179 9.74 16.87 -15.05
CA ASP A 179 10.76 17.03 -16.09
C ASP A 179 10.67 18.36 -16.84
N ARG A 180 9.47 18.96 -16.93
CA ARG A 180 9.25 20.25 -17.55
C ARG A 180 8.25 21.08 -16.76
N CYS A 181 8.47 22.41 -16.77
CA CYS A 181 7.54 23.41 -16.31
C CYS A 181 7.47 24.52 -17.35
N PHE A 182 6.26 24.91 -17.74
CA PHE A 182 6.05 25.95 -18.71
C PHE A 182 4.77 26.75 -18.43
N VAL A 183 4.74 27.97 -18.95
CA VAL A 183 3.58 28.86 -18.83
C VAL A 183 2.84 28.89 -20.16
N LEU A 184 1.57 28.50 -20.14
CA LEU A 184 0.67 28.60 -21.29
C LEU A 184 -0.15 29.89 -21.19
N LYS A 185 -0.12 30.71 -22.24
CA LYS A 185 -0.90 31.98 -22.32
C LYS A 185 -2.39 31.70 -22.12
N GLY A 186 -3.01 32.38 -21.17
CA GLY A 186 -4.43 32.18 -20.83
C GLY A 186 -4.74 30.95 -19.95
N VAL A 187 -3.82 30.01 -19.80
CA VAL A 187 -3.99 28.80 -19.00
C VAL A 187 -3.26 28.90 -17.66
N GLY A 188 -2.04 29.41 -17.65
CA GLY A 188 -1.16 29.49 -16.48
C GLY A 188 -0.03 28.46 -16.51
N THR A 189 0.57 28.22 -15.34
CA THR A 189 1.72 27.32 -15.22
C THR A 189 1.27 25.87 -15.19
N VAL A 190 1.92 25.05 -16.01
CA VAL A 190 1.72 23.60 -16.13
C VAL A 190 3.05 22.90 -15.88
N VAL A 191 3.03 21.91 -15.02
CA VAL A 191 4.15 20.98 -14.83
C VAL A 191 3.85 19.66 -15.52
N THR A 192 4.85 19.06 -16.16
CA THR A 192 4.74 17.73 -16.76
C THR A 192 5.75 16.78 -16.17
N GLY A 193 5.41 15.51 -16.15
CA GLY A 193 6.26 14.46 -15.64
C GLY A 193 5.60 13.09 -15.64
N THR A 194 6.32 12.12 -15.11
CA THR A 194 5.79 10.76 -14.96
C THR A 194 5.30 10.55 -13.54
N LEU A 195 4.03 10.17 -13.39
CA LEU A 195 3.48 9.71 -12.11
C LEU A 195 3.95 8.28 -11.88
N VAL A 196 4.96 8.12 -11.05
CA VAL A 196 5.63 6.83 -10.82
C VAL A 196 4.83 5.97 -9.85
N ARG A 197 4.18 6.60 -8.85
CA ARG A 197 3.40 5.93 -7.80
C ARG A 197 2.15 6.76 -7.46
N GLY A 198 1.14 6.07 -6.96
CA GLY A 198 -0.10 6.68 -6.49
C GLY A 198 -1.07 7.08 -7.60
N GLU A 199 -2.04 7.86 -7.23
CA GLU A 199 -3.08 8.40 -8.09
C GLU A 199 -3.21 9.90 -7.82
N LEU A 200 -3.48 10.69 -8.86
CA LEU A 200 -3.82 12.10 -8.77
C LEU A 200 -5.24 12.32 -9.28
N LYS A 201 -6.01 13.12 -8.57
CA LYS A 201 -7.38 13.54 -8.95
C LYS A 201 -7.46 15.05 -9.06
N GLU A 202 -8.39 15.50 -9.88
CA GLU A 202 -8.74 16.91 -9.91
C GLU A 202 -9.18 17.39 -8.52
N ALA A 203 -8.80 18.60 -8.17
CA ALA A 203 -9.02 19.21 -6.85
C ALA A 203 -8.23 18.62 -5.68
N ASP A 204 -7.41 17.58 -5.86
CA ASP A 204 -6.51 17.10 -4.82
C ASP A 204 -5.54 18.19 -4.35
N SER A 205 -5.21 18.15 -3.06
CA SER A 205 -4.09 18.91 -2.50
C SER A 205 -2.81 18.11 -2.69
N VAL A 206 -1.77 18.77 -3.19
CA VAL A 206 -0.45 18.19 -3.41
C VAL A 206 0.62 19.10 -2.83
N ALA A 207 1.79 18.56 -2.56
CA ALA A 207 2.96 19.32 -2.11
C ALA A 207 4.05 19.25 -3.16
N LEU A 208 4.74 20.36 -3.37
CA LEU A 208 5.86 20.46 -4.27
C LEU A 208 7.17 20.54 -3.46
N SER A 209 8.05 19.59 -3.68
CA SER A 209 9.43 19.67 -3.21
C SER A 209 10.24 20.47 -4.22
N SER A 210 10.88 21.54 -3.79
CA SER A 210 11.79 22.30 -4.66
C SER A 210 12.88 21.38 -5.20
N GLY A 211 13.14 21.47 -6.50
CA GLY A 211 14.22 20.74 -7.16
C GLY A 211 15.62 21.18 -6.67
N PRO A 212 16.68 20.62 -7.29
CA PRO A 212 18.08 20.88 -6.90
C PRO A 212 18.45 22.36 -6.88
N SER A 213 17.81 23.20 -7.67
CA SER A 213 18.09 24.63 -7.84
C SER A 213 17.04 25.56 -7.24
N GLY A 214 15.98 25.02 -6.59
CA GLY A 214 14.89 25.84 -6.07
C GLY A 214 15.30 26.70 -4.88
N PRO A 215 14.66 27.88 -4.67
CA PRO A 215 14.96 28.77 -3.59
C PRO A 215 14.72 28.10 -2.23
N SER A 216 15.62 28.32 -1.29
CA SER A 216 15.45 28.03 0.13
C SER A 216 14.49 29.07 0.74
N GLY A 217 13.23 29.09 0.28
CA GLY A 217 12.20 29.98 0.83
C GLY A 217 11.72 29.54 2.21
N PRO A 218 11.07 30.41 2.98
CA PRO A 218 10.48 30.07 4.26
C PRO A 218 9.31 29.12 4.03
N SER A 219 9.63 27.88 3.95
CA SER A 219 8.67 26.79 3.87
C SER A 219 8.14 26.56 5.28
N GLY A 220 6.83 26.31 5.41
CA GLY A 220 6.21 25.87 6.66
C GLY A 220 6.97 24.68 7.29
N PRO A 221 6.49 24.10 8.41
CA PRO A 221 7.23 23.09 9.17
C PRO A 221 7.73 21.89 8.37
N SER A 222 7.22 21.68 7.15
CA SER A 222 7.60 20.60 6.23
C SER A 222 8.54 21.03 5.09
N GLY A 223 8.87 22.32 4.93
CA GLY A 223 9.71 22.80 3.83
C GLY A 223 9.17 22.54 2.42
N MET A 224 7.86 22.31 2.26
CA MET A 224 7.17 22.09 0.99
C MET A 224 5.96 23.02 0.87
N VAL A 225 5.78 23.60 -0.32
CA VAL A 225 4.62 24.42 -0.61
C VAL A 225 3.49 23.54 -1.09
N GLN A 226 2.28 23.78 -0.55
CA GLN A 226 1.09 23.06 -0.95
C GLN A 226 0.35 23.80 -2.07
N TYR A 227 -0.15 23.05 -3.01
CA TYR A 227 -0.93 23.52 -4.15
C TYR A 227 -2.18 22.66 -4.31
N ARG A 228 -3.21 23.23 -4.98
CA ARG A 228 -4.38 22.48 -5.38
C ARG A 228 -4.34 22.20 -6.87
N ILE A 229 -4.64 20.96 -7.27
CA ILE A 229 -4.74 20.59 -8.67
C ILE A 229 -5.97 21.25 -9.28
N ARG A 230 -5.76 22.00 -10.37
CA ARG A 230 -6.82 22.66 -11.12
C ARG A 230 -7.32 21.82 -12.29
N SER A 231 -6.41 21.14 -12.99
CA SER A 231 -6.74 20.21 -14.06
C SER A 231 -5.60 19.23 -14.29
N LEU A 232 -5.96 18.05 -14.80
CA LEU A 232 -5.03 16.98 -15.20
C LEU A 232 -5.18 16.74 -16.70
N HIS A 233 -4.05 16.57 -17.37
CA HIS A 233 -4.01 16.25 -18.80
C HIS A 233 -3.20 14.98 -19.02
N ASN A 234 -3.76 14.04 -19.77
CA ASN A 234 -3.09 12.83 -20.21
C ASN A 234 -3.29 12.68 -21.72
N HIS A 235 -2.22 12.48 -22.49
CA HIS A 235 -2.28 12.41 -23.96
C HIS A 235 -3.06 13.57 -24.62
N ASN A 236 -2.82 14.81 -24.16
CA ASN A 236 -3.52 16.03 -24.59
C ASN A 236 -5.03 16.07 -24.28
N ALA A 237 -5.57 15.06 -23.60
CA ALA A 237 -6.96 15.03 -23.15
C ALA A 237 -7.09 15.47 -21.68
N LEU A 238 -8.15 16.21 -21.36
CA LEU A 238 -8.53 16.54 -19.99
C LEU A 238 -9.08 15.28 -19.31
N VAL A 239 -8.57 14.98 -18.11
CA VAL A 239 -8.99 13.81 -17.34
C VAL A 239 -9.25 14.17 -15.88
N SER A 240 -10.20 13.50 -15.23
CA SER A 240 -10.52 13.74 -13.82
C SER A 240 -9.55 13.05 -12.86
N ARG A 241 -8.86 11.99 -13.31
CA ARG A 241 -7.89 11.22 -12.51
C ARG A 241 -6.82 10.59 -13.38
N VAL A 242 -5.63 10.40 -12.80
CA VAL A 242 -4.49 9.71 -13.43
C VAL A 242 -3.84 8.80 -12.40
N ALA A 243 -3.60 7.55 -12.79
CA ALA A 243 -2.92 6.54 -11.98
C ALA A 243 -1.41 6.47 -12.31
N ALA A 244 -0.65 5.74 -11.49
CA ALA A 244 0.76 5.48 -11.74
C ALA A 244 1.04 4.85 -13.11
N GLY A 245 2.22 5.13 -13.67
CA GLY A 245 2.64 4.68 -14.99
C GLY A 245 2.20 5.60 -16.14
N HIS A 246 1.59 6.75 -15.83
CA HIS A 246 1.20 7.73 -16.85
C HIS A 246 2.12 8.94 -16.84
N ARG A 247 2.34 9.47 -18.04
CA ARG A 247 2.82 10.82 -18.18
C ARG A 247 1.64 11.78 -18.06
N VAL A 248 1.79 12.78 -17.19
CA VAL A 248 0.69 13.70 -16.86
C VAL A 248 1.14 15.15 -16.89
N GLY A 249 0.31 16.01 -17.46
CA GLY A 249 0.38 17.44 -17.31
C GLY A 249 -0.53 17.89 -16.15
N VAL A 250 0.03 18.56 -15.17
CA VAL A 250 -0.71 19.02 -13.98
C VAL A 250 -0.70 20.53 -13.94
N ARG A 251 -1.87 21.12 -13.94
CA ARG A 251 -2.05 22.54 -13.69
C ARG A 251 -2.32 22.76 -12.20
N LEU A 252 -1.49 23.57 -11.56
CA LEU A 252 -1.60 23.88 -10.13
C LEU A 252 -2.08 25.33 -9.92
N HIS A 253 -2.89 25.54 -8.91
CA HIS A 253 -3.36 26.86 -8.53
C HIS A 253 -2.21 27.71 -7.97
N GLY A 254 -1.97 28.91 -8.57
CA GLY A 254 -0.99 29.86 -8.03
C GLY A 254 0.48 29.46 -8.21
N LEU A 255 0.78 28.37 -8.92
CA LEU A 255 2.16 27.96 -9.18
C LEU A 255 2.87 28.96 -10.10
N LYS A 256 4.06 29.37 -9.71
CA LYS A 256 4.98 30.11 -10.57
C LYS A 256 5.99 29.13 -11.19
N ALA A 257 6.47 29.45 -12.41
CA ALA A 257 7.40 28.55 -13.11
C ALA A 257 8.72 28.34 -12.35
N GLU A 258 9.17 29.35 -11.63
CA GLU A 258 10.38 29.31 -10.79
C GLU A 258 10.26 28.36 -9.59
N ASP A 259 9.04 28.05 -9.13
CA ASP A 259 8.81 27.17 -7.97
C ASP A 259 8.92 25.67 -8.34
N ALA A 260 8.81 25.34 -9.62
CA ALA A 260 8.85 23.97 -10.12
C ALA A 260 9.97 23.73 -11.15
N PRO A 261 11.25 23.92 -10.77
CA PRO A 261 12.36 23.62 -11.67
C PRO A 261 12.40 22.12 -12.01
N ARG A 262 13.10 21.79 -13.09
CA ARG A 262 13.39 20.39 -13.42
C ARG A 262 14.02 19.68 -12.22
N GLY A 263 13.54 18.47 -11.92
CA GLY A 263 13.97 17.70 -10.75
C GLY A 263 13.15 18.01 -9.47
N ALA A 264 12.21 18.94 -9.52
CA ALA A 264 11.20 19.05 -8.50
C ALA A 264 10.29 17.80 -8.49
N VAL A 265 9.69 17.52 -7.35
CA VAL A 265 8.82 16.35 -7.16
C VAL A 265 7.48 16.79 -6.60
N LEU A 266 6.40 16.34 -7.21
CA LEU A 266 5.04 16.52 -6.72
C LEU A 266 4.63 15.28 -5.93
N VAL A 267 4.20 15.48 -4.69
CA VAL A 267 3.90 14.43 -3.72
C VAL A 267 2.63 14.75 -2.92
N ALA A 268 2.15 13.80 -2.13
CA ALA A 268 1.05 14.04 -1.19
C ALA A 268 1.42 15.11 -0.15
N PRO A 269 0.45 15.88 0.38
CA PRO A 269 0.69 16.77 1.51
C PRO A 269 1.24 16.01 2.71
N GLY A 270 2.25 16.58 3.37
CA GLY A 270 2.87 15.91 4.51
C GLY A 270 3.73 14.69 4.16
N TYR A 271 4.18 14.58 2.89
CA TYR A 271 5.03 13.49 2.42
C TYR A 271 6.22 13.28 3.37
N PRO A 272 6.31 12.11 4.04
CA PRO A 272 7.23 11.96 5.18
C PRO A 272 8.67 11.62 4.76
N TRP A 273 8.88 11.27 3.50
CA TRP A 273 10.12 10.66 3.03
C TRP A 273 11.03 11.70 2.37
N ARG A 274 11.48 12.62 3.21
CA ARG A 274 12.50 13.62 2.86
C ARG A 274 13.77 13.34 3.64
N SER A 275 14.89 13.32 2.93
CA SER A 275 16.19 13.17 3.56
C SER A 275 17.30 13.73 2.69
N ARG A 276 18.44 14.00 3.34
CA ARG A 276 19.73 14.21 2.69
C ARG A 276 20.70 13.03 2.89
N ALA A 277 20.27 11.97 3.59
CA ALA A 277 21.07 10.77 3.77
C ALA A 277 20.24 9.56 3.33
N LEU A 278 20.79 8.73 2.47
CA LEU A 278 20.14 7.57 1.88
C LEU A 278 21.05 6.35 2.02
N ASN A 279 20.57 5.25 2.58
CA ASN A 279 21.25 3.98 2.45
C ASN A 279 20.75 3.30 1.17
N VAL A 280 21.67 2.83 0.36
CA VAL A 280 21.37 2.29 -0.96
C VAL A 280 22.10 0.99 -1.21
N GLN A 281 21.45 0.11 -1.97
CA GLN A 281 22.09 -1.04 -2.59
C GLN A 281 22.76 -0.55 -3.87
N LEU A 282 24.06 -0.85 -4.03
CA LEU A 282 24.89 -0.37 -5.12
C LEU A 282 25.37 -1.51 -6.01
N GLU A 283 25.23 -1.32 -7.29
CA GLU A 283 25.84 -2.11 -8.35
C GLU A 283 26.85 -1.23 -9.09
N LEU A 284 28.11 -1.65 -9.16
CA LEU A 284 29.19 -0.94 -9.85
C LEU A 284 29.39 -1.55 -11.22
N LEU A 285 29.58 -0.71 -12.23
CA LEU A 285 29.95 -1.19 -13.56
C LEU A 285 31.39 -1.68 -13.59
N PRO A 286 31.71 -2.80 -14.28
CA PRO A 286 33.05 -3.40 -14.28
C PRO A 286 34.13 -2.47 -14.84
N GLU A 287 33.79 -1.67 -15.85
CA GLU A 287 34.70 -0.75 -16.54
C GLU A 287 34.98 0.55 -15.76
N ALA A 288 34.21 0.80 -14.70
CA ALA A 288 34.48 1.92 -13.84
C ALA A 288 35.79 1.64 -13.07
N ALA A 289 36.92 2.09 -13.59
CA ALA A 289 38.21 2.14 -12.86
C ALA A 289 38.11 3.08 -11.64
N PHE A 290 37.24 2.70 -10.73
CA PHE A 290 36.75 3.51 -9.65
C PHE A 290 37.43 3.10 -8.33
N ARG A 291 38.32 3.95 -7.85
CA ARG A 291 38.91 3.74 -6.52
C ARG A 291 37.98 4.31 -5.45
N TRP A 292 37.28 3.41 -4.77
CA TRP A 292 36.47 3.79 -3.62
C TRP A 292 37.31 4.48 -2.53
N LYS A 293 36.80 5.60 -2.05
CA LYS A 293 37.27 6.23 -0.81
C LYS A 293 36.11 6.92 -0.10
N PRO A 294 36.07 6.90 1.24
CA PRO A 294 35.06 7.62 1.99
C PRO A 294 35.02 9.12 1.63
N GLY A 295 33.80 9.67 1.45
CA GLY A 295 33.59 11.07 1.08
C GLY A 295 33.78 11.37 -0.40
N LEU A 296 33.94 10.37 -1.24
CA LEU A 296 34.02 10.52 -2.68
C LEU A 296 32.82 11.31 -3.23
N ARG A 297 33.09 12.24 -4.15
CA ARG A 297 32.05 13.00 -4.84
C ARG A 297 31.57 12.26 -6.07
N ALA A 298 30.26 12.26 -6.27
CA ALA A 298 29.61 11.74 -7.47
C ALA A 298 28.38 12.57 -7.79
N LEU A 299 27.90 12.44 -9.00
CA LEU A 299 26.63 12.99 -9.43
C LEU A 299 25.56 11.89 -9.21
N PHE A 300 24.60 12.19 -8.36
CA PHE A 300 23.45 11.32 -8.08
C PHE A 300 22.27 11.74 -8.96
N LEU A 301 21.70 10.77 -9.66
CA LEU A 301 20.61 10.94 -10.61
C LEU A 301 19.47 9.97 -10.24
N ALA A 302 18.28 10.51 -9.97
CA ALA A 302 17.09 9.71 -9.68
C ALA A 302 15.88 10.31 -10.40
N ALA A 303 15.42 9.68 -11.47
CA ALA A 303 14.49 10.26 -12.42
C ALA A 303 15.00 11.62 -12.93
N SER A 304 14.22 12.69 -12.86
CA SER A 304 14.63 14.03 -13.25
C SER A 304 15.49 14.76 -12.21
N PHE A 305 15.60 14.21 -10.99
CA PHE A 305 16.42 14.78 -9.91
C PHE A 305 17.90 14.55 -10.17
N GLU A 306 18.68 15.61 -10.02
CA GLU A 306 20.13 15.60 -10.21
C GLU A 306 20.80 16.40 -9.08
N MET A 307 21.78 15.82 -8.40
CA MET A 307 22.53 16.53 -7.37
C MET A 307 23.91 15.92 -7.16
N GLU A 308 24.92 16.75 -6.99
CA GLU A 308 26.23 16.29 -6.51
C GLU A 308 26.10 15.75 -5.08
N CYS A 309 26.69 14.61 -4.81
CA CYS A 309 26.60 13.92 -3.54
C CYS A 309 27.98 13.48 -3.02
N ARG A 310 28.02 13.03 -1.76
CA ARG A 310 29.16 12.34 -1.17
C ARG A 310 28.79 10.91 -0.84
N LEU A 311 29.71 9.99 -1.14
CA LEU A 311 29.55 8.56 -0.91
C LEU A 311 30.32 8.14 0.33
N TRP A 312 29.66 7.44 1.27
CA TRP A 312 30.24 7.03 2.54
C TRP A 312 30.05 5.53 2.77
N GLY A 313 31.02 4.92 3.46
CA GLY A 313 31.00 3.54 3.88
C GLY A 313 30.68 2.57 2.72
N LEU A 314 31.53 1.62 2.46
CA LEU A 314 31.23 0.51 1.55
C LEU A 314 31.25 -0.74 2.40
N VAL A 315 30.10 -1.41 2.46
CA VAL A 315 29.96 -2.71 3.11
C VAL A 315 29.52 -3.69 2.03
N GLU A 316 30.17 -4.85 1.97
CA GLU A 316 29.76 -5.93 1.09
C GLU A 316 29.23 -7.06 1.97
N SER A 317 28.01 -7.50 1.69
CA SER A 317 27.35 -8.58 2.37
C SER A 317 26.60 -9.42 1.35
N GLU A 318 26.82 -10.74 1.36
CA GLU A 318 26.17 -11.69 0.46
C GLU A 318 26.26 -11.31 -1.03
N GLY A 319 27.41 -10.76 -1.46
CA GLY A 319 27.63 -10.31 -2.83
C GLY A 319 26.97 -8.96 -3.19
N THR A 320 26.28 -8.35 -2.24
CA THR A 320 25.62 -7.04 -2.41
C THR A 320 26.47 -5.93 -1.78
N LYS A 321 26.66 -4.84 -2.51
CA LYS A 321 27.37 -3.66 -2.02
C LYS A 321 26.38 -2.63 -1.49
N TRP A 322 26.70 -2.09 -0.31
CA TRP A 322 25.89 -1.10 0.39
C TRP A 322 26.70 0.16 0.65
N ILE A 323 26.10 1.30 0.34
CA ILE A 323 26.70 2.61 0.63
C ILE A 323 25.66 3.55 1.22
N GLN A 324 26.15 4.63 1.84
CA GLN A 324 25.34 5.77 2.18
C GLN A 324 25.65 6.93 1.23
N ILE A 325 24.60 7.47 0.61
CA ILE A 325 24.65 8.69 -0.18
C ILE A 325 24.28 9.86 0.71
N GLN A 326 25.10 10.90 0.73
CA GLN A 326 24.85 12.13 1.45
C GLN A 326 24.70 13.29 0.46
N LEU A 327 23.50 13.86 0.44
CA LEU A 327 23.12 15.02 -0.37
C LEU A 327 23.40 16.32 0.41
N PRO A 328 23.71 17.45 -0.25
CA PRO A 328 23.89 18.73 0.41
C PRO A 328 22.61 19.29 1.02
N ARG A 329 21.43 18.90 0.50
CA ARG A 329 20.11 19.29 1.01
C ARG A 329 19.10 18.15 0.93
N GLU A 330 17.99 18.31 1.64
CA GLU A 330 16.92 17.33 1.64
C GLU A 330 16.17 17.29 0.32
N ALA A 331 15.79 16.09 -0.11
CA ALA A 331 14.90 15.85 -1.24
C ALA A 331 13.93 14.71 -0.92
N CYS A 332 12.88 14.60 -1.71
CA CYS A 332 11.86 13.55 -1.59
C CYS A 332 12.26 12.32 -2.40
N PHE A 333 12.14 11.16 -1.78
CA PHE A 333 12.44 9.87 -2.39
C PHE A 333 11.38 8.83 -1.99
N TYR A 334 11.48 7.62 -2.53
CA TYR A 334 10.72 6.45 -2.09
C TYR A 334 11.63 5.21 -2.05
N SER A 335 11.31 4.24 -1.17
CA SER A 335 12.06 2.97 -1.09
C SER A 335 11.85 2.14 -2.35
N GLY A 336 12.92 1.54 -2.85
CA GLY A 336 12.93 0.86 -4.15
C GLY A 336 13.13 1.82 -5.33
N GLN A 337 13.32 3.13 -5.09
CA GLN A 337 13.59 4.08 -6.19
C GLN A 337 14.96 3.78 -6.81
N PRO A 338 15.01 3.55 -8.13
CA PRO A 338 16.26 3.37 -8.81
C PRO A 338 17.03 4.69 -8.93
N PHE A 339 18.35 4.59 -8.94
CA PHE A 339 19.25 5.72 -9.12
C PHE A 339 20.47 5.32 -9.96
N ILE A 340 21.12 6.34 -10.52
CA ILE A 340 22.40 6.21 -11.22
C ILE A 340 23.43 7.11 -10.54
N LEU A 341 24.66 6.64 -10.46
CA LEU A 341 25.83 7.42 -10.08
C LEU A 341 26.73 7.66 -11.29
N ARG A 342 27.11 8.91 -11.46
CA ARG A 342 28.13 9.29 -12.46
C ARG A 342 29.31 9.95 -11.78
N SER A 343 30.50 9.75 -12.31
CA SER A 343 31.67 10.51 -11.89
C SER A 343 31.55 11.96 -12.38
N THR A 344 32.21 12.88 -11.69
CA THR A 344 32.18 14.30 -12.05
C THR A 344 33.28 14.68 -13.06
N ASN A 345 34.36 13.91 -13.10
CA ASN A 345 35.45 14.10 -14.04
C ASN A 345 36.30 12.81 -14.19
N PRO A 346 36.32 12.17 -15.38
CA PRO A 346 35.43 12.40 -16.51
C PRO A 346 33.98 12.04 -16.17
N MET A 347 32.99 12.59 -16.91
CA MET A 347 31.59 12.35 -16.65
C MET A 347 31.13 11.01 -17.27
N ILE A 348 31.39 9.91 -16.56
CA ILE A 348 31.01 8.54 -16.96
C ILE A 348 30.07 7.93 -15.93
N THR A 349 29.23 6.99 -16.37
CA THR A 349 28.40 6.21 -15.46
C THR A 349 29.28 5.21 -14.70
N ILE A 350 29.25 5.27 -13.37
CA ILE A 350 30.08 4.41 -12.50
C ILE A 350 29.28 3.27 -11.89
N GLY A 351 27.97 3.41 -11.83
CA GLY A 351 27.07 2.41 -11.26
C GLY A 351 25.71 2.99 -10.96
N GLY A 352 24.90 2.23 -10.24
CA GLY A 352 23.56 2.62 -9.83
C GLY A 352 22.99 1.61 -8.85
N GLY A 353 21.69 1.61 -8.67
CA GLY A 353 21.04 0.67 -7.79
C GLY A 353 19.71 1.16 -7.26
N THR A 354 19.36 0.79 -6.04
CA THR A 354 18.08 1.15 -5.42
C THR A 354 18.24 1.80 -4.05
N ILE A 355 17.41 2.80 -3.78
CA ILE A 355 17.29 3.42 -2.45
C ILE A 355 16.55 2.43 -1.56
N VAL A 356 17.14 2.07 -0.43
CA VAL A 356 16.55 1.10 0.50
C VAL A 356 16.06 1.78 1.76
N ASP A 357 16.85 2.69 2.35
CA ASP A 357 16.47 3.39 3.57
C ASP A 357 16.63 4.92 3.40
N ILE A 358 15.60 5.64 3.78
CA ILE A 358 15.55 7.10 3.72
C ILE A 358 15.60 7.64 5.15
N ALA A 359 16.49 8.60 5.38
CA ALA A 359 16.79 9.16 6.71
C ALA A 359 17.29 8.11 7.72
N PRO A 360 18.43 7.43 7.43
CA PRO A 360 18.99 6.45 8.34
C PRO A 360 19.29 7.05 9.71
N ASP A 361 19.05 6.29 10.77
CA ASP A 361 19.24 6.73 12.17
C ASP A 361 20.69 7.10 12.52
N ARG A 362 21.65 6.58 11.75
CA ARG A 362 23.09 6.82 11.96
C ARG A 362 23.74 7.26 10.66
N PRO A 363 23.76 8.59 10.38
CA PRO A 363 24.49 9.12 9.24
C PRO A 363 25.98 8.71 9.31
N ARG A 364 26.57 8.36 8.16
CA ARG A 364 27.97 7.91 7.97
C ARG A 364 28.29 6.49 8.46
N ARG A 365 27.33 5.71 8.96
CA ARG A 365 27.49 4.27 9.16
C ARG A 365 26.57 3.53 8.21
N VAL A 366 27.16 2.81 7.28
CA VAL A 366 26.41 1.86 6.44
C VAL A 366 26.18 0.64 7.29
N THR A 367 24.94 0.30 7.49
CA THR A 367 24.51 -1.03 7.93
C THR A 367 23.85 -1.67 6.73
N ASP A 368 23.96 -2.97 6.62
CA ASP A 368 23.15 -3.74 5.70
C ASP A 368 21.67 -3.39 5.98
N ALA A 369 21.08 -2.59 5.10
CA ALA A 369 19.76 -2.05 5.36
C ALA A 369 18.69 -3.14 5.26
N GLU A 370 18.96 -4.22 4.51
CA GLU A 370 18.06 -5.37 4.40
C GLU A 370 18.17 -6.24 5.64
N GLN A 371 19.38 -6.57 6.11
CA GLN A 371 19.56 -7.20 7.41
C GLN A 371 19.02 -6.34 8.56
N HIS A 372 19.11 -5.02 8.45
CA HIS A 372 18.53 -4.13 9.45
C HIS A 372 17.00 -4.12 9.38
N ARG A 373 16.41 -4.21 8.18
CA ARG A 373 14.96 -4.43 7.99
C ARG A 373 14.54 -5.76 8.57
N GLU A 374 15.23 -6.85 8.22
CA GLU A 374 14.97 -8.19 8.75
C GLU A 374 15.16 -8.24 10.27
N ARG A 375 16.24 -7.69 10.81
CA ARG A 375 16.47 -7.60 12.26
C ARG A 375 15.47 -6.74 13.00
N TYR A 376 14.92 -5.73 12.36
CA TYR A 376 13.88 -4.90 12.96
C TYR A 376 12.55 -5.66 13.08
N PHE A 377 12.30 -6.55 12.13
CA PHE A 377 11.17 -7.47 12.13
C PHE A 377 11.52 -8.86 12.69
N GLU A 378 12.80 -9.13 12.92
CA GLU A 378 13.26 -10.41 13.41
C GLU A 378 12.93 -10.67 14.89
N ILE A 379 12.66 -11.85 15.08
CA ILE A 379 12.25 -12.77 16.13
C ILE A 379 13.00 -12.57 17.45
N SER A 380 14.23 -12.07 17.45
CA SER A 380 15.05 -11.91 18.66
C SER A 380 14.62 -10.77 19.58
N ARG A 381 13.80 -9.81 19.08
CA ARG A 381 13.17 -8.77 19.90
C ARG A 381 11.78 -8.47 19.37
N PRO A 382 10.83 -9.39 19.57
CA PRO A 382 9.45 -9.14 19.20
C PRO A 382 8.95 -7.88 19.91
N THR A 383 8.36 -6.95 19.17
CA THR A 383 7.82 -5.71 19.73
C THR A 383 6.67 -5.20 18.86
N VAL A 384 5.92 -4.24 19.39
CA VAL A 384 4.80 -3.60 18.70
C VAL A 384 5.21 -2.20 18.26
N PHE A 385 4.85 -1.83 17.04
CA PHE A 385 5.14 -0.55 16.43
C PHE A 385 3.89 0.22 16.08
N GLU A 386 3.98 1.54 16.05
CA GLU A 386 2.96 2.36 15.38
C GLU A 386 3.12 2.24 13.87
N ALA A 387 2.05 1.89 13.15
CA ALA A 387 2.06 1.77 11.69
C ALA A 387 2.57 3.05 11.01
N ALA A 388 2.16 4.23 11.52
CA ALA A 388 2.62 5.50 11.01
C ALA A 388 4.13 5.74 11.22
N ALA A 389 4.72 5.22 12.30
CA ALA A 389 6.15 5.31 12.55
C ALA A 389 6.94 4.36 11.63
N LEU A 390 6.42 3.14 11.42
CA LEU A 390 6.98 2.19 10.46
C LEU A 390 6.86 2.69 9.02
N ALA A 391 5.69 3.18 8.62
CA ALA A 391 5.48 3.77 7.31
C ALA A 391 6.46 4.92 7.05
N ARG A 392 6.71 5.78 8.03
CA ARG A 392 7.72 6.85 7.94
C ARG A 392 9.14 6.31 7.82
N LYS A 393 9.50 5.29 8.60
CA LYS A 393 10.87 4.78 8.67
C LYS A 393 11.21 3.83 7.51
N TRP A 394 10.27 2.99 7.10
CA TRP A 394 10.49 1.89 6.15
C TRP A 394 9.69 2.00 4.86
N MET A 395 8.85 3.04 4.72
CA MET A 395 8.08 3.33 3.51
C MET A 395 7.14 2.20 3.04
N PHE A 396 6.64 1.42 3.99
CA PHE A 396 5.59 0.44 3.70
C PHE A 396 4.22 1.07 3.78
N THR A 397 3.36 0.73 2.84
CA THR A 397 1.92 0.80 3.08
C THR A 397 1.48 -0.46 3.84
N PRO A 398 0.34 -0.44 4.54
CA PRO A 398 -0.17 -1.64 5.22
C PRO A 398 -0.26 -2.87 4.30
N GLU A 399 -0.53 -2.67 3.02
CA GLU A 399 -0.66 -3.73 2.01
C GLU A 399 0.70 -4.32 1.58
N GLN A 400 1.79 -3.60 1.83
CA GLN A 400 3.17 -4.04 1.50
C GLN A 400 3.87 -4.74 2.66
N LEU A 401 3.18 -4.88 3.80
CA LEU A 401 3.74 -5.58 4.96
C LEU A 401 3.80 -7.09 4.69
N PRO A 402 4.88 -7.77 5.10
CA PRO A 402 4.95 -9.23 5.05
C PRO A 402 3.74 -9.88 5.75
N SER A 403 3.27 -11.01 5.23
CA SER A 403 2.14 -11.76 5.79
C SER A 403 2.34 -12.21 7.24
N SER A 404 3.59 -12.29 7.70
CA SER A 404 3.97 -12.56 9.10
C SER A 404 3.71 -11.38 10.05
N LEU A 405 3.38 -10.20 9.52
CA LEU A 405 3.07 -9.03 10.34
C LEU A 405 1.56 -8.84 10.43
N LYS A 406 1.08 -8.65 11.65
CA LYS A 406 -0.32 -8.31 11.96
C LYS A 406 -0.48 -6.81 12.10
N THR A 407 -1.61 -6.30 11.64
CA THR A 407 -1.96 -4.88 11.75
C THR A 407 -3.35 -4.73 12.34
N LYS A 408 -3.49 -3.90 13.37
CA LYS A 408 -4.79 -3.52 13.94
C LYS A 408 -4.69 -2.21 14.70
N ALA A 409 -5.71 -1.37 14.62
CA ALA A 409 -5.80 -0.09 15.34
C ALA A 409 -4.56 0.81 15.21
N GLY A 410 -3.91 0.83 14.04
CA GLY A 410 -2.70 1.62 13.81
C GLY A 410 -1.41 1.05 14.43
N LEU A 411 -1.45 -0.18 14.92
CA LEU A 411 -0.28 -0.93 15.39
C LEU A 411 0.12 -2.02 14.40
N VAL A 412 1.41 -2.35 14.39
CA VAL A 412 2.01 -3.43 13.58
C VAL A 412 2.91 -4.27 14.48
N TRP A 413 2.80 -5.60 14.40
CA TRP A 413 3.67 -6.53 15.13
C TRP A 413 3.81 -7.85 14.40
N HIS A 414 4.88 -8.59 14.71
CA HIS A 414 5.08 -9.94 14.19
C HIS A 414 4.20 -10.95 14.94
N GLU A 415 3.59 -11.92 14.24
CA GLU A 415 2.70 -12.93 14.85
C GLU A 415 3.32 -13.67 16.04
N LYS A 416 4.65 -13.93 16.02
CA LYS A 416 5.38 -14.52 17.14
C LYS A 416 5.37 -13.69 18.42
N PHE A 417 5.08 -12.38 18.32
CA PHE A 417 4.91 -11.54 19.51
C PHE A 417 3.68 -11.91 20.31
N ASP A 418 2.64 -12.42 19.66
CA ASP A 418 1.43 -12.91 20.33
C ASP A 418 1.75 -14.07 21.27
N ALA A 419 2.65 -14.98 20.88
CA ALA A 419 3.09 -16.08 21.74
C ALA A 419 3.88 -15.58 22.97
N VAL A 420 4.77 -14.59 22.78
CA VAL A 420 5.53 -13.97 23.87
C VAL A 420 4.60 -13.25 24.84
N ALA A 421 3.63 -12.47 24.33
CA ALA A 421 2.67 -11.75 25.14
C ALA A 421 1.75 -12.72 25.89
N SER A 422 1.26 -13.78 25.23
CA SER A 422 0.42 -14.81 25.83
C SER A 422 1.17 -15.55 26.94
N ALA A 423 2.45 -15.87 26.75
CA ALA A 423 3.28 -16.49 27.79
C ALA A 423 3.46 -15.57 29.01
N ALA A 424 3.75 -14.29 28.78
CA ALA A 424 3.88 -13.31 29.87
C ALA A 424 2.57 -13.11 30.65
N ILE A 425 1.43 -13.12 29.97
CA ILE A 425 0.10 -13.05 30.60
C ILE A 425 -0.16 -14.32 31.41
N ALA A 426 0.12 -15.50 30.86
CA ALA A 426 -0.05 -16.77 31.55
C ALA A 426 0.84 -16.86 32.80
N GLU A 427 2.09 -16.42 32.73
CA GLU A 427 3.00 -16.37 33.88
C GLU A 427 2.47 -15.39 34.96
N TRP A 428 1.97 -14.22 34.57
CA TRP A 428 1.36 -13.28 35.51
C TRP A 428 0.10 -13.88 36.18
N MET A 429 -0.78 -14.53 35.41
CA MET A 429 -1.95 -15.22 35.94
C MET A 429 -1.57 -16.33 36.95
N ALA A 430 -0.54 -17.12 36.63
CA ALA A 430 -0.04 -18.18 37.52
C ALA A 430 0.50 -17.61 38.86
N ARG A 431 1.19 -16.47 38.82
CA ARG A 431 1.69 -15.77 40.01
C ARG A 431 0.56 -15.27 40.91
N SER A 432 -0.61 -15.02 40.36
CA SER A 432 -1.79 -14.55 41.10
C SER A 432 -2.46 -15.65 41.96
N LYS A 433 -1.96 -16.91 41.91
CA LYS A 433 -2.44 -18.05 42.75
C LYS A 433 -3.95 -18.27 42.68
N ASN A 434 -4.58 -18.05 41.54
CA ASN A 434 -6.02 -18.12 41.33
C ASN A 434 -6.84 -17.07 42.14
N GLU A 435 -6.23 -15.97 42.53
CA GLU A 435 -6.92 -14.83 43.12
C GLU A 435 -7.11 -13.71 42.08
N PRO A 436 -8.17 -12.89 42.18
CA PRO A 436 -8.36 -11.71 41.35
C PRO A 436 -7.15 -10.77 41.43
N ALA A 437 -6.64 -10.36 40.31
CA ALA A 437 -5.45 -9.52 40.22
C ALA A 437 -5.60 -8.44 39.13
N GLU A 438 -4.91 -7.32 39.33
CA GLU A 438 -4.82 -6.24 38.33
C GLU A 438 -3.36 -6.05 37.87
N TRP A 439 -3.17 -5.90 36.56
CA TRP A 439 -1.88 -5.60 35.99
C TRP A 439 -1.93 -4.23 35.31
N PRO A 440 -1.38 -3.18 35.96
CA PRO A 440 -1.38 -1.83 35.39
C PRO A 440 -0.62 -1.74 34.08
N PHE A 441 -1.11 -0.97 33.10
CA PHE A 441 -0.48 -0.85 31.78
C PHE A 441 0.99 -0.45 31.79
N PRO A 442 1.49 0.41 32.69
CA PRO A 442 2.93 0.65 32.76
C PRO A 442 3.75 -0.61 33.09
N ALA A 443 3.23 -1.49 33.96
CA ALA A 443 3.88 -2.75 34.30
C ALA A 443 3.78 -3.77 33.14
N VAL A 444 2.63 -3.86 32.46
CA VAL A 444 2.47 -4.65 31.23
C VAL A 444 3.44 -4.14 30.14
N ALA A 445 3.51 -2.84 29.95
CA ALA A 445 4.41 -2.22 28.98
C ALA A 445 5.89 -2.57 29.24
N SER A 446 6.29 -2.55 30.51
CA SER A 446 7.63 -2.94 30.93
C SER A 446 7.90 -4.43 30.68
N ALA A 447 6.97 -5.31 31.04
CA ALA A 447 7.10 -6.75 30.83
C ALA A 447 7.18 -7.12 29.35
N LEU A 448 6.34 -6.51 28.52
CA LEU A 448 6.28 -6.75 27.08
C LEU A 448 7.30 -5.89 26.29
N LYS A 449 8.02 -4.98 26.94
CA LYS A 449 8.96 -4.02 26.32
C LYS A 449 8.34 -3.19 25.19
N ILE A 450 7.11 -2.75 25.38
CA ILE A 450 6.35 -1.88 24.46
C ILE A 450 6.03 -0.53 25.13
N LYS A 451 5.63 0.48 24.34
CA LYS A 451 5.24 1.77 24.89
C LYS A 451 3.87 1.68 25.61
N PRO A 452 3.69 2.29 26.79
CA PRO A 452 2.43 2.20 27.55
C PRO A 452 1.17 2.55 26.76
N LYS A 453 1.26 3.55 25.86
CA LYS A 453 0.15 3.97 24.99
C LYS A 453 -0.31 2.91 23.98
N MET A 454 0.51 1.91 23.70
CA MET A 454 0.21 0.82 22.76
C MET A 454 -0.47 -0.38 23.44
N VAL A 455 -0.36 -0.47 24.77
CA VAL A 455 -0.80 -1.65 25.54
C VAL A 455 -2.27 -1.94 25.35
N TYR A 456 -3.12 -0.94 25.47
CA TYR A 456 -4.57 -1.11 25.35
C TYR A 456 -4.95 -1.74 23.99
N HIS A 457 -4.58 -1.09 22.90
CA HIS A 457 -4.94 -1.53 21.54
C HIS A 457 -4.32 -2.87 21.16
N TYR A 458 -3.10 -3.14 21.64
CA TYR A 458 -2.46 -4.42 21.41
C TYR A 458 -3.19 -5.55 22.16
N LEU A 459 -3.45 -5.37 23.48
CA LEU A 459 -4.16 -6.36 24.28
C LEU A 459 -5.60 -6.56 23.80
N GLU A 460 -6.30 -5.50 23.40
CA GLU A 460 -7.63 -5.58 22.78
C GLU A 460 -7.61 -6.47 21.53
N SER A 461 -6.51 -6.45 20.78
CA SER A 461 -6.32 -7.32 19.62
C SER A 461 -6.01 -8.76 20.00
N LEU A 462 -5.18 -8.97 21.04
CA LEU A 462 -4.72 -10.28 21.48
C LEU A 462 -5.80 -11.07 22.21
N LEU A 463 -6.59 -10.40 23.08
CA LEU A 463 -7.56 -11.04 23.98
C LEU A 463 -8.85 -11.55 23.30
N GLY A 464 -8.95 -11.52 21.96
CA GLY A 464 -10.15 -11.83 21.18
C GLY A 464 -10.91 -13.07 21.62
N GLU A 465 -10.40 -14.29 21.37
CA GLU A 465 -11.09 -15.53 21.74
C GLU A 465 -10.43 -16.38 22.82
N GLN A 466 -9.09 -16.33 22.90
CA GLN A 466 -8.32 -17.21 23.79
C GLN A 466 -8.53 -16.96 25.31
N PHE A 467 -8.96 -15.77 25.70
CA PHE A 467 -9.07 -15.37 27.11
C PHE A 467 -10.47 -14.88 27.49
N LYS A 468 -11.49 -15.22 26.69
CA LYS A 468 -12.88 -14.87 26.97
C LYS A 468 -13.32 -15.42 28.34
N GLY A 469 -13.63 -14.53 29.26
CA GLY A 469 -14.27 -14.84 30.54
C GLY A 469 -13.41 -14.58 31.75
N VAL A 470 -12.10 -14.82 31.72
CA VAL A 470 -11.19 -14.65 32.86
C VAL A 470 -10.40 -13.35 32.86
N LEU A 471 -10.11 -12.80 31.67
CA LEU A 471 -9.43 -11.51 31.55
C LEU A 471 -10.37 -10.40 31.09
N THR A 472 -10.21 -9.21 31.68
CA THR A 472 -10.94 -8.00 31.30
C THR A 472 -9.97 -6.85 31.13
N LEU A 473 -10.13 -6.11 30.02
CA LEU A 473 -9.38 -4.89 29.75
C LEU A 473 -10.17 -3.68 30.25
N THR A 474 -9.53 -2.84 31.04
CA THR A 474 -10.04 -1.50 31.41
C THR A 474 -9.27 -0.43 30.67
N SER A 475 -9.53 0.84 30.91
CA SER A 475 -8.77 1.95 30.31
C SER A 475 -7.31 2.02 30.75
N SER A 476 -6.93 1.37 31.84
CA SER A 476 -5.60 1.51 32.48
C SER A 476 -5.00 0.21 33.02
N THR A 477 -5.78 -0.87 33.09
CA THR A 477 -5.33 -2.15 33.66
C THR A 477 -5.85 -3.35 32.89
N LEU A 478 -5.10 -4.46 32.95
CA LEU A 478 -5.55 -5.79 32.61
C LEU A 478 -5.99 -6.47 33.92
N ARG A 479 -7.24 -6.89 34.00
CA ARG A 479 -7.80 -7.57 35.19
C ARG A 479 -7.92 -9.05 34.93
N TYR A 480 -7.47 -9.83 35.89
CA TYR A 480 -7.64 -11.27 35.99
C TYR A 480 -8.65 -11.60 37.07
N ASP A 481 -9.69 -12.31 36.71
CA ASP A 481 -10.66 -12.86 37.66
C ASP A 481 -10.90 -14.34 37.32
N PRO A 482 -10.24 -15.25 38.04
CA PRO A 482 -10.34 -16.70 37.79
C PRO A 482 -11.77 -17.22 38.01
N ARG A 483 -12.57 -16.54 38.80
CA ARG A 483 -13.95 -16.95 39.13
C ARG A 483 -14.97 -16.42 38.12
N ARG A 484 -14.58 -15.54 37.22
CA ARG A 484 -15.48 -14.92 36.23
C ARG A 484 -16.00 -15.90 35.18
N GLY A 485 -15.37 -17.06 35.05
CA GLY A 485 -15.75 -18.14 34.13
C GLY A 485 -16.57 -19.25 34.72
N ASP A 486 -16.45 -19.50 36.03
CA ASP A 486 -17.12 -20.61 36.71
C ASP A 486 -18.09 -20.12 37.79
N LEU A 487 -19.29 -20.69 37.77
CA LEU A 487 -20.23 -20.54 38.86
C LEU A 487 -19.70 -21.33 40.05
N SER A 488 -19.76 -20.78 41.26
CA SER A 488 -19.54 -21.53 42.49
C SER A 488 -20.58 -22.65 42.59
N GLU A 489 -20.31 -23.68 43.35
CA GLU A 489 -21.24 -24.82 43.50
C GLU A 489 -22.68 -24.37 43.91
N PRO A 490 -22.89 -23.42 44.83
CA PRO A 490 -24.22 -22.88 45.11
C PRO A 490 -24.86 -22.16 43.90
N GLU A 491 -24.08 -21.37 43.17
CA GLU A 491 -24.54 -20.63 41.97
C GLU A 491 -24.90 -21.60 40.82
N ARG A 492 -24.10 -22.67 40.65
CA ARG A 492 -24.37 -23.72 39.65
C ARG A 492 -25.69 -24.44 39.95
N ARG A 493 -25.88 -24.87 41.21
CA ARG A 493 -27.13 -25.51 41.60
C ARG A 493 -28.32 -24.59 41.45
N ALA A 494 -28.17 -23.30 41.79
CA ALA A 494 -29.21 -22.32 41.56
C ALA A 494 -29.56 -22.12 40.09
N ALA A 495 -28.55 -22.09 39.22
CA ALA A 495 -28.72 -21.99 37.77
C ALA A 495 -29.43 -23.22 37.19
N GLU A 496 -29.00 -24.43 37.56
CA GLU A 496 -29.62 -25.69 37.12
C GLU A 496 -31.07 -25.80 37.58
N ASN A 497 -31.35 -25.44 38.84
CA ASN A 497 -32.71 -25.44 39.40
C ASN A 497 -33.60 -24.43 38.65
N LEU A 498 -33.13 -23.18 38.45
CA LEU A 498 -33.88 -22.17 37.73
C LEU A 498 -34.14 -22.61 36.26
N LEU A 499 -33.14 -23.13 35.58
CA LEU A 499 -33.28 -23.61 34.19
C LEU A 499 -34.26 -24.79 34.11
N GLY A 500 -34.20 -25.74 35.05
CA GLY A 500 -35.14 -26.86 35.16
C GLY A 500 -36.59 -26.40 35.36
N LYS A 501 -36.84 -25.43 36.23
CA LYS A 501 -38.15 -24.84 36.44
C LYS A 501 -38.66 -24.06 35.23
N LEU A 502 -37.81 -23.33 34.53
CA LEU A 502 -38.14 -22.60 33.31
C LEU A 502 -38.52 -23.59 32.15
N LYS A 503 -37.80 -24.70 32.03
CA LYS A 503 -38.13 -25.77 31.06
C LYS A 503 -39.52 -26.33 31.33
N ALA A 504 -39.85 -26.62 32.55
CA ALA A 504 -41.16 -27.14 32.93
C ALA A 504 -42.29 -26.12 32.69
N ALA A 505 -42.01 -24.83 32.92
CA ALA A 505 -43.02 -23.77 32.80
C ALA A 505 -43.32 -23.36 31.35
N GLN A 506 -42.43 -23.69 30.41
CA GLN A 506 -42.53 -23.33 28.97
C GLN A 506 -42.84 -21.84 28.73
N LEU A 507 -44.04 -21.51 28.20
CA LEU A 507 -44.49 -20.14 27.92
C LEU A 507 -45.23 -19.46 29.09
N GLN A 508 -45.32 -20.10 30.26
CA GLN A 508 -46.03 -19.57 31.42
C GLN A 508 -45.15 -19.58 32.70
N PRO A 509 -43.98 -18.94 32.67
CA PRO A 509 -43.11 -18.93 33.84
C PRO A 509 -43.69 -18.12 35.02
N LEU A 510 -43.23 -18.43 36.20
CA LEU A 510 -43.40 -17.55 37.38
C LEU A 510 -42.59 -16.26 37.18
N ARG A 511 -42.88 -15.24 38.00
CA ARG A 511 -42.01 -14.05 38.03
C ARG A 511 -40.64 -14.42 38.60
N LEU A 512 -39.61 -13.72 38.15
CA LEU A 512 -38.24 -13.97 38.61
C LEU A 512 -38.12 -13.87 40.14
N ALA A 513 -38.87 -12.97 40.77
CA ALA A 513 -38.96 -12.83 42.25
C ALA A 513 -39.61 -14.06 42.92
N GLU A 514 -40.58 -14.71 42.28
CA GLU A 514 -41.23 -15.93 42.78
C GLU A 514 -40.26 -17.12 42.69
N TYR A 515 -39.50 -17.25 41.62
CA TYR A 515 -38.42 -18.25 41.48
C TYR A 515 -37.33 -18.04 42.53
N PHE A 516 -36.99 -16.77 42.82
CA PHE A 516 -36.05 -16.46 43.89
C PHE A 516 -36.58 -16.93 45.26
N ALA A 517 -37.83 -16.61 45.61
CA ALA A 517 -38.45 -17.02 46.86
C ALA A 517 -38.46 -18.55 47.09
N GLU A 518 -38.54 -19.31 46.01
CA GLU A 518 -38.49 -20.79 46.03
C GLU A 518 -37.06 -21.37 45.96
N SER A 519 -36.03 -20.56 45.84
CA SER A 519 -34.67 -21.06 45.46
C SER A 519 -33.80 -21.48 46.65
N ASN A 520 -34.16 -21.18 47.87
CA ASN A 520 -33.40 -21.45 49.11
C ASN A 520 -31.92 -20.96 49.04
N VAL A 521 -31.61 -19.97 48.22
CA VAL A 521 -30.30 -19.32 48.15
C VAL A 521 -30.41 -17.82 48.41
N ASP A 522 -29.31 -17.18 48.77
CA ASP A 522 -29.31 -15.73 48.94
C ASP A 522 -29.51 -15.01 47.57
N LYS A 523 -30.00 -13.77 47.62
CA LYS A 523 -30.35 -12.98 46.44
C LYS A 523 -29.16 -12.78 45.49
N LYS A 524 -27.97 -12.59 46.03
CA LYS A 524 -26.75 -12.37 45.24
C LYS A 524 -26.39 -13.61 44.43
N THR A 525 -26.43 -14.79 45.04
CA THR A 525 -26.22 -16.09 44.40
C THR A 525 -27.25 -16.34 43.29
N PHE A 526 -28.54 -16.08 43.56
CA PHE A 526 -29.59 -16.22 42.57
C PHE A 526 -29.43 -15.25 41.40
N ASP A 527 -29.15 -13.97 41.64
CA ASP A 527 -28.96 -12.97 40.59
C ASP A 527 -27.75 -13.28 39.71
N ILE A 528 -26.67 -13.81 40.27
CA ILE A 528 -25.50 -14.28 39.52
C ILE A 528 -25.90 -15.47 38.64
N ALA A 529 -26.61 -16.45 39.16
CA ALA A 529 -27.07 -17.63 38.42
C ALA A 529 -27.99 -17.24 37.25
N ALA A 530 -29.01 -16.41 37.51
CA ALA A 530 -29.94 -15.92 36.47
C ALA A 530 -29.21 -15.10 35.37
N SER A 531 -28.33 -14.18 35.80
CA SER A 531 -27.50 -13.37 34.85
C SER A 531 -26.60 -14.23 34.01
N ARG A 532 -26.05 -15.33 34.51
CA ARG A 532 -25.21 -16.27 33.78
C ARG A 532 -26.01 -17.04 32.75
N LEU A 533 -27.21 -17.54 33.09
CA LEU A 533 -28.07 -18.22 32.13
C LEU A 533 -28.48 -17.31 30.98
N ILE A 534 -28.75 -16.03 31.24
CA ILE A 534 -29.07 -15.03 30.20
C ILE A 534 -27.84 -14.77 29.34
N LYS A 535 -26.67 -14.58 29.94
CA LYS A 535 -25.42 -14.28 29.22
C LYS A 535 -24.96 -15.46 28.35
N ASN A 536 -25.21 -16.69 28.77
CA ASN A 536 -24.89 -17.90 28.00
C ASN A 536 -25.94 -18.20 26.92
N GLY A 537 -26.99 -17.37 26.76
CA GLY A 537 -28.04 -17.57 25.77
C GLY A 537 -28.95 -18.77 26.05
N GLN A 538 -28.94 -19.30 27.30
CA GLN A 538 -29.84 -20.40 27.69
C GLN A 538 -31.21 -19.89 28.09
N VAL A 539 -31.29 -18.62 28.51
CA VAL A 539 -32.49 -17.95 28.96
C VAL A 539 -32.55 -16.56 28.34
N ILE A 540 -33.72 -16.17 27.85
CA ILE A 540 -34.01 -14.82 27.37
C ILE A 540 -34.71 -14.00 28.43
N ARG A 541 -34.31 -12.74 28.62
CA ARG A 541 -35.00 -11.77 29.44
C ARG A 541 -36.11 -11.10 28.61
N VAL A 542 -37.36 -11.38 28.97
CA VAL A 542 -38.53 -10.79 28.33
C VAL A 542 -38.72 -9.34 28.79
N ASP A 543 -38.80 -9.17 30.10
CA ASP A 543 -38.87 -7.87 30.77
C ASP A 543 -38.14 -7.88 32.14
N ASN A 544 -38.50 -7.00 33.07
CA ASN A 544 -37.93 -6.97 34.41
C ASN A 544 -38.46 -8.08 35.33
N GLU A 545 -39.60 -8.69 35.00
CA GLU A 545 -40.27 -9.69 35.85
C GLU A 545 -40.13 -11.11 35.28
N PHE A 546 -40.07 -11.26 33.93
CA PHE A 546 -40.13 -12.56 33.29
C PHE A 546 -38.85 -12.88 32.51
N VAL A 547 -38.45 -14.14 32.65
CA VAL A 547 -37.41 -14.79 31.83
C VAL A 547 -37.97 -16.10 31.28
N LEU A 548 -37.56 -16.50 30.08
CA LEU A 548 -37.92 -17.75 29.45
C LEU A 548 -36.69 -18.54 29.04
N GLU A 549 -36.86 -19.86 28.97
CA GLU A 549 -35.89 -20.70 28.31
C GLU A 549 -35.77 -20.33 26.82
N GLN A 550 -34.56 -20.27 26.30
CA GLN A 550 -34.29 -19.85 24.91
C GLN A 550 -35.02 -20.73 23.87
N PRO A 551 -35.04 -22.09 23.96
CA PRO A 551 -35.79 -22.92 23.05
C PRO A 551 -37.30 -22.66 23.03
N ALA A 552 -37.89 -22.40 24.22
CA ALA A 552 -39.33 -22.08 24.34
C ALA A 552 -39.65 -20.74 23.64
N TRP A 553 -38.76 -19.76 23.76
CA TRP A 553 -38.87 -18.47 23.08
C TRP A 553 -38.73 -18.60 21.56
N GLU A 554 -37.77 -19.36 21.07
CA GLU A 554 -37.57 -19.61 19.64
C GLU A 554 -38.75 -20.33 19.01
N GLU A 555 -39.34 -21.27 19.74
CA GLU A 555 -40.60 -21.94 19.32
C GLU A 555 -41.76 -20.97 19.22
N LEU A 556 -41.89 -20.04 20.21
CA LEU A 556 -42.91 -18.99 20.15
C LEU A 556 -42.68 -18.09 18.91
N GLU A 557 -41.46 -17.64 18.66
CA GLU A 557 -41.12 -16.81 17.48
C GLU A 557 -41.47 -17.54 16.18
N ARG A 558 -41.19 -18.84 16.08
CA ARG A 558 -41.51 -19.67 14.92
C ARG A 558 -43.01 -19.75 14.72
N ARG A 559 -43.78 -20.01 15.78
CA ARG A 559 -45.24 -20.07 15.75
C ARG A 559 -45.85 -18.71 15.39
N VAL A 560 -45.33 -17.62 15.88
CA VAL A 560 -45.77 -16.26 15.53
C VAL A 560 -45.55 -15.98 14.05
N ARG A 561 -44.38 -16.28 13.51
CA ARG A 561 -44.09 -16.12 12.06
C ARG A 561 -44.92 -17.06 11.17
N GLY A 562 -45.21 -18.27 11.65
CA GLY A 562 -46.00 -19.30 10.94
C GLY A 562 -47.51 -19.18 11.11
N SER A 563 -48.00 -18.23 11.90
CA SER A 563 -49.42 -18.13 12.24
C SER A 563 -50.36 -17.74 11.08
N GLY A 564 -49.80 -17.23 9.97
CA GLY A 564 -50.57 -16.69 8.86
C GLY A 564 -51.28 -15.37 9.16
N MET A 565 -51.22 -14.85 10.36
CA MET A 565 -51.84 -13.59 10.76
C MET A 565 -50.94 -12.40 10.40
N ALA A 566 -51.53 -11.36 9.86
CA ALA A 566 -50.78 -10.13 9.53
C ALA A 566 -50.29 -9.40 10.78
N GLY A 567 -50.95 -9.51 11.91
CA GLY A 567 -50.59 -8.89 13.18
C GLY A 567 -51.58 -9.26 14.27
N PHE A 568 -51.28 -8.88 15.53
CA PHE A 568 -51.99 -9.23 16.74
C PHE A 568 -52.31 -8.00 17.61
N THR A 569 -53.48 -7.94 18.21
CA THR A 569 -53.72 -7.23 19.47
C THR A 569 -53.30 -8.12 20.61
N ALA A 570 -53.15 -7.57 21.84
CA ALA A 570 -52.79 -8.36 22.99
C ALA A 570 -53.81 -9.48 23.31
N SER A 571 -55.12 -9.25 23.03
CA SER A 571 -56.16 -10.23 23.23
C SER A 571 -56.11 -11.35 22.18
N GLU A 572 -55.90 -11.00 20.90
CA GLU A 572 -55.77 -11.97 19.81
C GLU A 572 -54.51 -12.85 19.99
N PHE A 573 -53.40 -12.24 20.42
CA PHE A 573 -52.16 -12.96 20.72
C PHE A 573 -52.38 -13.98 21.86
N GLY A 574 -53.01 -13.53 22.97
CA GLY A 574 -53.32 -14.43 24.09
C GLY A 574 -54.17 -15.63 23.66
N LYS A 575 -55.23 -15.41 22.85
CA LYS A 575 -56.07 -16.50 22.31
C LYS A 575 -55.31 -17.43 21.39
N ALA A 576 -54.52 -16.89 20.46
CA ALA A 576 -53.77 -17.68 19.45
C ALA A 576 -52.71 -18.60 20.10
N PHE A 577 -52.08 -18.17 21.18
CA PHE A 577 -50.97 -18.91 21.79
C PHE A 577 -51.30 -19.49 23.20
N GLY A 578 -52.56 -19.40 23.64
CA GLY A 578 -53.00 -19.94 24.93
C GLY A 578 -52.42 -19.19 26.15
N LEU A 579 -52.23 -17.88 26.00
CA LEU A 579 -51.55 -17.04 27.02
C LEU A 579 -52.53 -16.07 27.65
N SER A 580 -52.42 -15.91 28.98
CA SER A 580 -53.16 -14.86 29.68
C SER A 580 -52.54 -13.47 29.37
N ARG A 581 -53.29 -12.41 29.65
CA ARG A 581 -52.84 -11.02 29.44
C ARG A 581 -51.54 -10.71 30.16
N LYS A 582 -51.25 -11.37 31.28
CA LYS A 582 -50.03 -11.26 32.07
C LYS A 582 -48.77 -11.54 31.25
N TYR A 583 -48.87 -12.50 30.31
CA TYR A 583 -47.76 -12.88 29.43
C TYR A 583 -47.85 -12.25 28.04
N SER A 584 -49.06 -12.07 27.51
CA SER A 584 -49.26 -11.58 26.16
C SER A 584 -48.66 -10.20 25.91
N VAL A 585 -48.77 -9.27 26.86
CA VAL A 585 -48.25 -7.92 26.71
C VAL A 585 -46.72 -7.90 26.76
N PRO A 586 -46.04 -8.47 27.77
CA PRO A 586 -44.57 -8.52 27.80
C PRO A 586 -43.98 -9.25 26.59
N TYR A 587 -44.61 -10.33 26.10
CA TYR A 587 -44.10 -11.08 24.96
C TYR A 587 -44.22 -10.29 23.66
N LEU A 588 -45.33 -9.59 23.46
CA LEU A 588 -45.49 -8.71 22.30
C LEU A 588 -44.43 -7.56 22.28
N GLU A 589 -44.16 -6.99 23.44
CA GLU A 589 -43.13 -5.95 23.58
C GLU A 589 -41.73 -6.50 23.30
N CYS A 590 -41.42 -7.70 23.81
CA CYS A 590 -40.16 -8.38 23.54
C CYS A 590 -40.02 -8.75 22.06
N LEU A 591 -41.07 -9.30 21.43
CA LEU A 591 -41.10 -9.62 20.00
C LEU A 591 -40.93 -8.36 19.11
N ASN A 592 -41.42 -7.19 19.54
CA ASN A 592 -41.12 -5.93 18.86
C ASN A 592 -39.63 -5.56 19.01
N ARG A 593 -39.08 -5.69 20.22
CA ARG A 593 -37.66 -5.39 20.49
C ARG A 593 -36.72 -6.31 19.72
N THR A 594 -37.08 -7.59 19.53
CA THR A 594 -36.30 -8.55 18.74
C THR A 594 -36.57 -8.46 17.23
N GLY A 595 -37.46 -7.58 16.77
CA GLY A 595 -37.74 -7.35 15.35
C GLY A 595 -38.58 -8.45 14.69
N VAL A 596 -39.23 -9.32 15.47
CA VAL A 596 -40.19 -10.30 14.97
C VAL A 596 -41.54 -9.64 14.63
N LEU A 597 -41.93 -8.67 15.44
CA LEU A 597 -43.11 -7.85 15.25
C LEU A 597 -42.74 -6.37 15.11
N ARG A 598 -43.67 -5.55 14.60
CA ARG A 598 -43.57 -4.09 14.56
C ARG A 598 -44.92 -3.49 14.98
N ARG A 599 -44.89 -2.63 15.97
CA ARG A 599 -46.09 -1.97 16.50
C ARG A 599 -46.63 -0.94 15.53
N GLN A 600 -47.96 -1.01 15.25
CA GLN A 600 -48.71 -0.02 14.51
C GLN A 600 -50.02 0.26 15.25
N GLY A 601 -50.09 1.36 16.01
CA GLY A 601 -51.22 1.66 16.89
C GLY A 601 -51.40 0.57 17.98
N ASP A 602 -52.57 -0.02 18.03
CA ASP A 602 -52.90 -1.10 19.00
C ASP A 602 -52.57 -2.52 18.48
N ARG A 603 -52.02 -2.64 17.26
CA ARG A 603 -51.64 -3.93 16.69
C ARG A 603 -50.11 -4.08 16.54
N HIS A 604 -49.66 -5.32 16.68
CA HIS A 604 -48.27 -5.72 16.49
C HIS A 604 -48.17 -6.55 15.21
N MET A 605 -47.65 -5.97 14.13
CA MET A 605 -47.60 -6.55 12.79
C MET A 605 -46.41 -7.50 12.64
N VAL A 606 -46.63 -8.67 12.01
CA VAL A 606 -45.54 -9.65 11.75
C VAL A 606 -44.60 -9.13 10.68
N VAL A 607 -43.30 -9.05 11.00
CA VAL A 607 -42.26 -8.66 10.06
C VAL A 607 -41.85 -9.85 9.22
N LYS A 608 -42.18 -9.82 7.91
CA LYS A 608 -41.71 -10.83 6.95
C LYS A 608 -40.20 -10.67 6.78
N LYS A 609 -39.40 -11.73 7.00
CA LYS A 609 -38.00 -11.73 6.57
C LYS A 609 -37.95 -11.48 5.06
N PRO A 610 -37.08 -10.56 4.57
CA PRO A 610 -36.83 -10.52 3.13
C PRO A 610 -36.34 -11.91 2.70
N SER A 611 -36.95 -12.48 1.67
CA SER A 611 -36.48 -13.71 1.07
C SER A 611 -35.04 -13.48 0.58
N SER A 612 -34.09 -14.23 1.13
CA SER A 612 -32.74 -14.31 0.60
C SER A 612 -32.84 -14.74 -0.88
N ARG A 613 -32.53 -13.79 -1.77
CA ARG A 613 -32.19 -14.10 -3.16
C ARG A 613 -30.69 -14.36 -3.23
#